data_6f6e42a5e8edeb310016981ead24585a
#
_entry.id   6f6e42a5e8edeb310016981ead24585a
#
_cell.length_a   1.000
_cell.length_b   1.000
_cell.length_c   1.000
_cell.angle_alpha   90.00
_cell.angle_beta   90.00
_cell.angle_gamma   90.00
#
_symmetry.space_group_name_H-M   'P 1'
#
loop_
_entity.id
_entity.type
_entity.pdbx_description
1 polymer ?
#
loop_
_entity_poly.entity_id
_entity_poly.type
_entity_poly.pdbx_seq_one_letter_code
_entity_poly.pdbx_strand_id
1 'polypeptide(L)'
;MALGRALSAAIVGVTATIVDVEANVGPGLPRIQIVGLADTAISESRDRMKTAVANSQLHWPKTKVVVSLSPASMPKAGSHFDVAMCLAILTASSTDPLVRQRLSETVLLGEVGLDGSLRPVAGVLPVLMAARRAGLRRVIVPQGNAAEAALIDVPVDQKLGTPRMSVLAARSLAQIMGWVNDLVELPSAVSVAEAQGTGASESAAVPDMADVCGQPEARWAAEVAAAGGHHMMMVGPPGTGKSMIAARLPGLLPPLDAGQCVQATAVHSVAGGVFHGPVLVPPFVAPHYSVSRSALLGGGSGMPRPGAVSLAHHGVLFLDEASEIPASVLDSLRTPLEEGEVRLVRARHDVHFPARFQLVLAANPCPCGAEDPSSCRCLARVRMRHLSNISGPLRDRLDIFVHTRGVGAVLGHAGEESTASIRKRVVAARERSAARWSRAGVRARSNRDVDSQVLRREFPADDAAMALLAAYLGNGDVSQRGVDRMLKLAWTIADLAGASRPGLDHVAQAFELHGAPVEVAA
;
A
#
# COMPACT_ATOMS: atom_id res chain seq x y z
N MET A 1 36.21 24.84 19.38
CA MET A 1 34.86 24.37 19.16
C MET A 1 34.94 23.11 18.35
N ALA A 2 34.32 22.05 18.79
CA ALA A 2 34.34 20.76 18.11
C ALA A 2 33.01 20.57 17.39
N LEU A 3 33.03 20.35 16.06
CA LEU A 3 31.86 20.20 15.21
C LEU A 3 31.83 18.78 14.66
N GLY A 4 30.80 18.02 15.02
CA GLY A 4 30.50 16.71 14.46
C GLY A 4 29.33 16.78 13.49
N ARG A 5 29.34 15.90 12.47
CA ARG A 5 28.30 15.83 11.45
C ARG A 5 27.94 14.37 11.17
N ALA A 6 26.64 14.10 11.02
CA ALA A 6 26.10 12.81 10.61
C ALA A 6 24.88 13.04 9.73
N LEU A 7 24.45 12.01 9.00
CA LEU A 7 23.25 12.08 8.16
C LEU A 7 22.14 11.18 8.73
N SER A 8 20.92 11.70 8.69
CA SER A 8 19.69 10.93 8.90
C SER A 8 18.66 11.32 7.85
N ALA A 9 17.38 11.03 8.06
CA ALA A 9 16.32 11.45 7.13
C ALA A 9 15.03 11.81 7.87
N ALA A 10 14.33 12.82 7.36
CA ALA A 10 12.97 13.14 7.78
C ALA A 10 11.98 12.42 6.87
N ILE A 11 10.96 11.79 7.46
CA ILE A 11 9.95 10.99 6.77
C ILE A 11 8.64 11.78 6.75
N VAL A 12 8.07 11.96 5.55
CA VAL A 12 6.78 12.62 5.34
C VAL A 12 5.94 11.75 4.40
N GLY A 13 4.92 11.10 4.93
CA GLY A 13 4.19 10.08 4.18
C GLY A 13 5.08 8.90 3.83
N VAL A 14 5.10 8.51 2.56
CA VAL A 14 5.97 7.45 2.02
C VAL A 14 7.24 8.00 1.37
N THR A 15 7.54 9.27 1.58
CA THR A 15 8.77 9.91 1.07
C THR A 15 9.69 10.28 2.22
N ALA A 16 10.99 10.33 1.93
CA ALA A 16 11.97 10.79 2.89
C ALA A 16 12.91 11.81 2.24
N THR A 17 13.46 12.69 3.08
CA THR A 17 14.46 13.70 2.70
C THR A 17 15.64 13.59 3.64
N ILE A 18 16.85 13.59 3.09
CA ILE A 18 18.08 13.51 3.88
C ILE A 18 18.21 14.76 4.74
N VAL A 19 18.59 14.55 5.99
CA VAL A 19 18.75 15.58 7.03
C VAL A 19 20.19 15.55 7.52
N ASP A 20 20.82 16.72 7.51
CA ASP A 20 22.11 16.93 8.16
C ASP A 20 21.89 17.10 9.67
N VAL A 21 22.63 16.32 10.44
CA VAL A 21 22.66 16.38 11.90
C VAL A 21 24.02 16.90 12.31
N GLU A 22 24.08 18.15 12.78
CA GLU A 22 25.31 18.81 13.21
C GLU A 22 25.31 18.97 14.73
N ALA A 23 26.39 18.59 15.37
CA ALA A 23 26.56 18.75 16.80
C ALA A 23 27.76 19.64 17.11
N ASN A 24 27.52 20.73 17.81
CA ASN A 24 28.59 21.61 18.31
C ASN A 24 28.81 21.34 19.81
N VAL A 25 30.01 20.89 20.14
CA VAL A 25 30.48 20.69 21.53
C VAL A 25 31.42 21.82 21.89
N GLY A 26 30.98 22.69 22.79
CA GLY A 26 31.69 23.92 23.15
C GLY A 26 31.69 24.19 24.66
N PRO A 27 32.40 25.23 25.10
CA PRO A 27 32.46 25.59 26.52
C PRO A 27 31.10 25.99 27.07
N GLY A 28 30.86 25.70 28.33
CA GLY A 28 29.64 26.04 29.06
C GLY A 28 29.16 24.92 29.97
N LEU A 29 28.10 25.22 30.73
CA LEU A 29 27.48 24.23 31.62
C LEU A 29 26.91 23.05 30.83
N PRO A 30 26.98 21.84 31.36
CA PRO A 30 26.46 20.63 30.73
C PRO A 30 24.98 20.78 30.38
N ARG A 31 24.68 20.96 29.10
CA ARG A 31 23.31 21.13 28.57
C ARG A 31 23.25 20.65 27.13
N ILE A 32 22.17 19.98 26.77
CA ILE A 32 21.85 19.66 25.37
C ILE A 32 20.72 20.58 24.91
N GLN A 33 20.92 21.20 23.76
CA GLN A 33 19.93 22.00 23.08
C GLN A 33 19.77 21.47 21.64
N ILE A 34 18.53 21.11 21.26
CA ILE A 34 18.21 20.66 19.91
C ILE A 34 17.46 21.78 19.21
N VAL A 35 17.88 22.14 17.99
CA VAL A 35 17.28 23.19 17.16
C VAL A 35 16.88 22.60 15.78
N GLY A 36 15.79 23.11 15.15
CA GLY A 36 15.34 22.70 13.84
C GLY A 36 14.02 21.94 13.84
N LEU A 37 12.91 22.56 14.23
CA LEU A 37 11.53 22.02 14.17
C LEU A 37 11.40 20.55 14.62
N ALA A 38 12.07 20.21 15.71
CA ALA A 38 12.03 18.89 16.33
C ALA A 38 10.70 18.71 17.09
N ASP A 39 10.12 17.51 17.03
CA ASP A 39 8.95 17.13 17.82
C ASP A 39 9.30 16.79 19.27
N THR A 40 8.28 16.40 20.05
CA THR A 40 8.44 15.98 21.45
C THR A 40 9.29 14.72 21.57
N ALA A 41 9.17 13.76 20.65
CA ALA A 41 9.94 12.52 20.66
C ALA A 41 11.45 12.76 20.52
N ILE A 42 11.86 13.69 19.65
CA ILE A 42 13.25 14.13 19.51
C ILE A 42 13.70 14.90 20.78
N SER A 43 12.80 15.67 21.37
CA SER A 43 13.13 16.41 22.61
C SER A 43 13.34 15.47 23.81
N GLU A 44 12.57 14.40 23.91
CA GLU A 44 12.67 13.36 24.95
C GLU A 44 13.89 12.45 24.75
N SER A 45 14.44 12.37 23.53
CA SER A 45 15.60 11.54 23.25
C SER A 45 16.88 11.95 24.01
N ARG A 46 16.96 13.20 24.51
CA ARG A 46 18.15 13.72 25.21
C ARG A 46 18.60 12.85 26.38
N ASP A 47 17.68 12.51 27.27
CA ASP A 47 18.00 11.71 28.46
C ASP A 47 18.25 10.24 28.09
N ARG A 48 17.52 9.73 27.10
CA ARG A 48 17.71 8.40 26.54
C ARG A 48 19.09 8.24 25.92
N MET A 49 19.51 9.16 25.06
CA MET A 49 20.83 9.16 24.43
C MET A 49 21.97 9.20 25.46
N LYS A 50 21.87 10.09 26.45
CA LYS A 50 22.88 10.22 27.49
C LYS A 50 23.07 8.93 28.29
N THR A 51 21.95 8.31 28.70
CA THR A 51 21.95 7.04 29.43
C THR A 51 22.51 5.90 28.56
N ALA A 52 22.07 5.81 27.31
CA ALA A 52 22.53 4.80 26.38
C ALA A 52 24.04 4.87 26.10
N VAL A 53 24.57 6.08 25.91
CA VAL A 53 26.03 6.30 25.71
C VAL A 53 26.81 5.88 26.94
N ALA A 54 26.35 6.22 28.14
CA ALA A 54 26.99 5.80 29.39
C ALA A 54 27.00 4.28 29.56
N ASN A 55 25.85 3.61 29.30
CA ASN A 55 25.73 2.15 29.38
C ASN A 55 26.49 1.42 28.28
N SER A 56 26.74 2.08 27.14
CA SER A 56 27.63 1.59 26.07
C SER A 56 29.12 1.78 26.35
N GLN A 57 29.48 2.24 27.55
CA GLN A 57 30.87 2.58 27.93
C GLN A 57 31.52 3.63 27.01
N LEU A 58 30.73 4.49 26.40
CA LEU A 58 31.20 5.60 25.57
C LEU A 58 31.24 6.90 26.39
N HIS A 59 32.04 7.83 25.96
CA HIS A 59 32.28 9.07 26.71
C HIS A 59 31.32 10.19 26.26
N TRP A 60 30.38 10.59 27.14
CA TRP A 60 29.50 11.73 26.88
C TRP A 60 30.18 13.06 27.22
N PRO A 61 30.13 14.10 26.36
CA PRO A 61 30.72 15.42 26.66
C PRO A 61 30.11 16.05 27.91
N LYS A 62 30.97 16.51 28.85
CA LYS A 62 30.57 17.19 30.09
C LYS A 62 30.46 18.71 29.93
N THR A 63 30.12 19.19 28.73
CA THR A 63 30.05 20.60 28.36
C THR A 63 28.73 20.90 27.61
N LYS A 64 28.57 22.13 27.14
CA LYS A 64 27.40 22.52 26.33
C LYS A 64 27.42 21.83 24.97
N VAL A 65 26.32 21.19 24.60
CA VAL A 65 26.10 20.56 23.29
C VAL A 65 24.90 21.23 22.62
N VAL A 66 25.07 21.65 21.37
CA VAL A 66 23.97 22.14 20.52
C VAL A 66 23.89 21.23 19.30
N VAL A 67 22.71 20.63 19.09
CA VAL A 67 22.45 19.79 17.93
C VAL A 67 21.50 20.54 16.99
N SER A 68 21.88 20.66 15.73
CA SER A 68 21.08 21.28 14.67
C SER A 68 20.64 20.21 13.66
N LEU A 69 19.34 20.24 13.31
CA LEU A 69 18.75 19.36 12.30
C LEU A 69 18.39 20.20 11.07
N SER A 70 19.15 20.09 10.00
CA SER A 70 19.01 20.90 8.77
C SER A 70 18.38 20.09 7.62
N PRO A 71 17.48 20.68 6.80
CA PRO A 71 17.02 22.07 6.79
C PRO A 71 15.99 22.41 7.87
N ALA A 72 16.07 23.61 8.47
CA ALA A 72 15.19 24.03 9.55
C ALA A 72 13.72 24.18 9.15
N SER A 73 13.43 24.36 7.87
CA SER A 73 12.05 24.53 7.34
C SER A 73 11.19 23.27 7.35
N MET A 74 11.81 22.08 7.48
CA MET A 74 11.13 20.80 7.44
C MET A 74 10.87 20.27 8.86
N PRO A 75 9.65 19.80 9.18
CA PRO A 75 9.37 19.13 10.45
C PRO A 75 10.15 17.81 10.55
N LYS A 76 10.74 17.55 11.72
CA LYS A 76 11.40 16.29 12.06
C LYS A 76 10.62 15.64 13.18
N ALA A 77 10.22 14.41 12.96
CA ALA A 77 9.42 13.65 13.90
C ALA A 77 9.97 12.22 14.03
N GLY A 78 9.93 11.71 15.27
CA GLY A 78 10.30 10.33 15.57
C GLY A 78 11.68 10.15 16.17
N SER A 79 11.85 8.99 16.80
CA SER A 79 13.08 8.59 17.53
C SER A 79 14.21 8.06 16.66
N HIS A 80 13.97 7.89 15.36
CA HIS A 80 14.97 7.32 14.43
C HIS A 80 16.20 8.20 14.20
N PHE A 81 16.19 9.46 14.67
CA PHE A 81 17.33 10.37 14.66
C PHE A 81 18.36 10.11 15.77
N ASP A 82 18.01 9.30 16.78
CA ASP A 82 18.85 9.12 17.98
C ASP A 82 20.28 8.70 17.64
N VAL A 83 20.43 7.71 16.75
CA VAL A 83 21.77 7.21 16.34
C VAL A 83 22.58 8.31 15.69
N ALA A 84 22.00 9.06 14.75
CA ALA A 84 22.70 10.14 14.06
C ALA A 84 23.11 11.28 15.03
N MET A 85 22.23 11.64 15.96
CA MET A 85 22.53 12.63 16.99
C MET A 85 23.64 12.16 17.94
N CYS A 86 23.59 10.89 18.40
CA CYS A 86 24.65 10.32 19.22
C CYS A 86 26.00 10.38 18.51
N LEU A 87 26.06 9.93 17.25
CA LEU A 87 27.31 9.90 16.50
C LEU A 87 27.85 11.30 16.21
N ALA A 88 26.98 12.25 15.82
CA ALA A 88 27.39 13.63 15.63
C ALA A 88 28.02 14.22 16.92
N ILE A 89 27.43 13.92 18.10
CA ILE A 89 27.95 14.39 19.40
C ILE A 89 29.28 13.70 19.75
N LEU A 90 29.33 12.36 19.66
CA LEU A 90 30.48 11.56 20.08
C LEU A 90 31.71 11.78 19.20
N THR A 91 31.53 12.05 17.92
CA THR A 91 32.60 12.27 16.96
C THR A 91 32.97 13.74 16.76
N ALA A 92 32.27 14.67 17.45
CA ALA A 92 32.54 16.10 17.30
C ALA A 92 34.02 16.49 17.55
N SER A 93 34.67 15.85 18.50
CA SER A 93 36.08 16.09 18.83
C SER A 93 37.06 15.25 18.00
N SER A 94 36.60 14.38 17.12
CA SER A 94 37.44 13.56 16.27
C SER A 94 38.12 14.41 15.20
N THR A 95 39.43 14.25 15.07
CA THR A 95 40.23 14.85 13.99
C THR A 95 40.49 13.89 12.85
N ASP A 96 40.08 12.63 12.99
CA ASP A 96 40.28 11.58 11.99
C ASP A 96 39.46 11.85 10.71
N PRO A 97 40.11 11.99 9.55
CA PRO A 97 39.46 12.18 8.29
C PRO A 97 38.52 11.01 7.89
N LEU A 98 38.90 9.77 8.25
CA LEU A 98 38.10 8.57 7.94
C LEU A 98 36.77 8.59 8.66
N VAL A 99 36.74 8.99 9.92
CA VAL A 99 35.50 9.14 10.70
C VAL A 99 34.55 10.13 10.02
N ARG A 100 35.07 11.28 9.60
CA ARG A 100 34.27 12.31 8.93
C ARG A 100 33.75 11.83 7.57
N GLN A 101 34.60 11.19 6.77
CA GLN A 101 34.23 10.66 5.48
C GLN A 101 33.11 9.59 5.62
N ARG A 102 33.29 8.62 6.53
CA ARG A 102 32.29 7.57 6.76
C ARG A 102 30.93 8.13 7.13
N LEU A 103 30.89 9.09 8.05
CA LEU A 103 29.64 9.71 8.48
C LEU A 103 28.99 10.59 7.40
N SER A 104 29.77 11.28 6.56
CA SER A 104 29.24 12.11 5.47
C SER A 104 28.66 11.32 4.30
N GLU A 105 29.04 10.04 4.15
CA GLU A 105 28.57 9.14 3.09
C GLU A 105 27.52 8.13 3.58
N THR A 106 27.15 8.18 4.88
CA THR A 106 26.31 7.16 5.52
C THR A 106 25.10 7.76 6.20
N VAL A 107 23.89 7.31 5.83
CA VAL A 107 22.67 7.64 6.55
C VAL A 107 22.51 6.70 7.74
N LEU A 108 22.15 7.26 8.88
CA LEU A 108 22.02 6.55 10.15
C LEU A 108 20.58 6.58 10.62
N LEU A 109 20.01 5.41 10.86
CA LEU A 109 18.68 5.22 11.39
C LEU A 109 18.71 4.36 12.64
N GLY A 110 17.88 4.69 13.61
CA GLY A 110 17.65 3.84 14.78
C GLY A 110 17.26 4.63 16.01
N GLU A 111 16.36 4.06 16.79
CA GLU A 111 16.08 4.48 18.15
C GLU A 111 17.07 3.80 19.09
N VAL A 112 17.65 4.54 20.02
CA VAL A 112 18.61 3.99 20.98
C VAL A 112 17.89 3.59 22.26
N GLY A 113 18.01 2.32 22.68
CA GLY A 113 17.55 1.84 23.98
C GLY A 113 18.44 2.35 25.10
N LEU A 114 17.93 2.41 26.35
CA LEU A 114 18.71 2.85 27.51
C LEU A 114 19.97 2.02 27.75
N ASP A 115 19.96 0.77 27.31
CA ASP A 115 21.09 -0.18 27.36
C ASP A 115 22.10 -0.01 26.20
N GLY A 116 21.83 0.94 25.29
CA GLY A 116 22.64 1.15 24.09
C GLY A 116 22.28 0.24 22.92
N SER A 117 21.28 -0.63 23.05
CA SER A 117 20.75 -1.43 21.94
C SER A 117 20.02 -0.55 20.90
N LEU A 118 19.94 -1.02 19.66
CA LEU A 118 19.18 -0.34 18.60
C LEU A 118 17.82 -1.00 18.45
N ARG A 119 16.77 -0.20 18.59
CA ARG A 119 15.38 -0.60 18.37
C ARG A 119 14.96 -0.37 16.94
N PRO A 120 14.11 -1.24 16.38
CA PRO A 120 13.53 -1.04 15.05
C PRO A 120 12.77 0.28 14.95
N VAL A 121 12.82 0.88 13.76
CA VAL A 121 12.15 2.14 13.46
C VAL A 121 11.25 1.98 12.23
N ALA A 122 10.22 2.83 12.14
CA ALA A 122 9.33 2.86 10.99
C ALA A 122 9.94 3.65 9.82
N GLY A 123 9.53 3.32 8.58
CA GLY A 123 9.87 4.10 7.41
C GLY A 123 11.29 3.91 6.86
N VAL A 124 11.91 2.76 7.10
CA VAL A 124 13.26 2.46 6.58
C VAL A 124 13.28 2.47 5.06
N LEU A 125 12.32 1.83 4.38
CA LEU A 125 12.26 1.81 2.91
C LEU A 125 12.21 3.21 2.27
N PRO A 126 11.35 4.14 2.68
CA PRO A 126 11.38 5.51 2.20
C PRO A 126 12.75 6.18 2.33
N VAL A 127 13.46 5.93 3.45
CA VAL A 127 14.80 6.48 3.66
C VAL A 127 15.82 5.85 2.73
N LEU A 128 15.81 4.53 2.54
CA LEU A 128 16.70 3.84 1.60
C LEU A 128 16.51 4.35 0.17
N MET A 129 15.25 4.56 -0.25
CA MET A 129 14.94 5.15 -1.55
C MET A 129 15.47 6.58 -1.69
N ALA A 130 15.38 7.40 -0.63
CA ALA A 130 15.90 8.75 -0.61
C ALA A 130 17.43 8.77 -0.64
N ALA A 131 18.11 7.95 0.16
CA ALA A 131 19.55 7.82 0.19
C ALA A 131 20.13 7.41 -1.18
N ARG A 132 19.48 6.45 -1.85
CA ARG A 132 19.83 6.01 -3.20
C ARG A 132 19.69 7.14 -4.23
N ARG A 133 18.58 7.90 -4.18
CA ARG A 133 18.38 9.07 -5.08
C ARG A 133 19.41 10.18 -4.84
N ALA A 134 19.85 10.34 -3.58
CA ALA A 134 20.90 11.30 -3.21
C ALA A 134 22.32 10.82 -3.54
N GLY A 135 22.48 9.60 -4.10
CA GLY A 135 23.80 9.04 -4.44
C GLY A 135 24.65 8.65 -3.23
N LEU A 136 24.03 8.47 -2.05
CA LEU A 136 24.74 8.07 -0.84
C LEU A 136 25.15 6.59 -0.91
N ARG A 137 26.33 6.29 -0.36
CA ARG A 137 26.95 4.98 -0.51
C ARG A 137 26.47 3.96 0.50
N ARG A 138 26.04 4.41 1.69
CA ARG A 138 25.74 3.52 2.82
C ARG A 138 24.52 3.99 3.60
N VAL A 139 23.80 3.02 4.14
CA VAL A 139 22.76 3.25 5.16
C VAL A 139 22.98 2.24 6.28
N ILE A 140 22.95 2.68 7.53
CA ILE A 140 22.97 1.79 8.70
C ILE A 140 21.58 1.79 9.31
N VAL A 141 21.02 0.59 9.49
CA VAL A 141 19.69 0.34 10.08
C VAL A 141 19.81 -0.55 11.32
N PRO A 142 18.84 -0.50 12.23
CA PRO A 142 18.75 -1.50 13.30
C PRO A 142 18.60 -2.91 12.73
N GLN A 143 19.18 -3.90 13.40
CA GLN A 143 19.10 -5.30 12.97
C GLN A 143 17.64 -5.79 12.81
N GLY A 144 16.70 -5.31 13.63
CA GLY A 144 15.29 -5.64 13.51
C GLY A 144 14.61 -5.10 12.23
N ASN A 145 15.27 -4.18 11.50
CA ASN A 145 14.80 -3.70 10.19
C ASN A 145 15.50 -4.38 9.00
N ALA A 146 16.35 -5.38 9.24
CA ALA A 146 17.16 -6.01 8.19
C ALA A 146 16.29 -6.61 7.06
N ALA A 147 15.18 -7.26 7.40
CA ALA A 147 14.27 -7.86 6.43
C ALA A 147 13.60 -6.82 5.52
N GLU A 148 13.19 -5.67 6.06
CA GLU A 148 12.67 -4.54 5.29
C GLU A 148 13.76 -3.95 4.38
N ALA A 149 14.95 -3.77 4.93
CA ALA A 149 16.07 -3.15 4.24
C ALA A 149 16.62 -4.02 3.09
N ALA A 150 16.57 -5.34 3.23
CA ALA A 150 17.01 -6.29 2.20
C ALA A 150 16.25 -6.18 0.88
N LEU A 151 15.02 -5.65 0.87
CA LEU A 151 14.23 -5.44 -0.35
C LEU A 151 14.87 -4.48 -1.36
N ILE A 152 15.72 -3.58 -0.93
CA ILE A 152 16.40 -2.60 -1.83
C ILE A 152 17.78 -3.06 -2.25
N ASP A 153 18.39 -4.00 -1.57
CA ASP A 153 19.72 -4.52 -1.90
C ASP A 153 19.71 -5.52 -3.08
N VAL A 154 18.56 -5.69 -3.75
CA VAL A 154 18.47 -6.44 -5.00
C VAL A 154 19.26 -5.69 -6.07
N PRO A 155 20.14 -6.39 -6.84
CA PRO A 155 20.90 -5.77 -7.92
C PRO A 155 19.92 -5.19 -8.96
N VAL A 156 19.69 -3.88 -8.93
CA VAL A 156 18.95 -3.22 -9.98
C VAL A 156 19.89 -3.07 -11.18
N ASP A 157 19.38 -3.55 -12.30
CA ASP A 157 19.91 -3.49 -13.66
C ASP A 157 21.11 -2.54 -13.84
N GLN A 158 22.26 -3.09 -14.22
CA GLN A 158 23.53 -2.40 -14.45
C GLN A 158 23.47 -1.27 -15.50
N LYS A 159 22.29 -1.06 -16.10
CA LYS A 159 22.08 -0.06 -17.17
C LYS A 159 22.02 1.39 -16.71
N LEU A 160 21.89 1.68 -15.42
CA LEU A 160 21.71 3.05 -14.91
C LEU A 160 22.93 3.69 -14.27
N GLY A 161 24.10 3.04 -14.20
CA GLY A 161 25.37 3.65 -13.74
C GLY A 161 25.35 4.21 -12.30
N THR A 162 24.33 3.92 -11.48
CA THR A 162 24.26 4.38 -10.09
C THR A 162 25.15 3.52 -9.20
N PRO A 163 25.99 4.14 -8.33
CA PRO A 163 26.83 3.40 -7.40
C PRO A 163 25.98 2.48 -6.52
N ARG A 164 26.47 1.25 -6.30
CA ARG A 164 25.83 0.27 -5.44
C ARG A 164 25.79 0.81 -4.01
N MET A 165 24.62 1.06 -3.47
CA MET A 165 24.42 1.44 -2.08
C MET A 165 24.47 0.18 -1.22
N SER A 166 25.31 0.15 -0.17
CA SER A 166 25.32 -0.94 0.81
C SER A 166 24.42 -0.60 2.01
N VAL A 167 23.59 -1.55 2.43
CA VAL A 167 22.77 -1.43 3.63
C VAL A 167 23.36 -2.34 4.71
N LEU A 168 23.77 -1.74 5.82
CA LEU A 168 24.42 -2.42 6.94
C LEU A 168 23.45 -2.49 8.12
N ALA A 169 23.51 -3.58 8.88
CA ALA A 169 22.68 -3.79 10.06
C ALA A 169 23.51 -3.72 11.34
N ALA A 170 23.01 -3.04 12.37
CA ALA A 170 23.69 -2.92 13.66
C ALA A 170 22.73 -3.27 14.82
N ARG A 171 23.30 -3.82 15.91
CA ARG A 171 22.57 -4.19 17.13
C ARG A 171 22.66 -3.13 18.23
N SER A 172 23.75 -2.35 18.24
CA SER A 172 24.02 -1.41 19.33
C SER A 172 24.80 -0.19 18.86
N LEU A 173 24.72 0.87 19.64
CA LEU A 173 25.49 2.09 19.44
C LEU A 173 27.01 1.82 19.49
N ALA A 174 27.46 0.95 20.41
CA ALA A 174 28.86 0.56 20.53
C ALA A 174 29.39 -0.12 19.26
N GLN A 175 28.57 -0.97 18.62
CA GLN A 175 28.94 -1.62 17.36
C GLN A 175 29.10 -0.59 16.22
N ILE A 176 28.21 0.41 16.13
CA ILE A 176 28.36 1.48 15.13
C ILE A 176 29.60 2.33 15.41
N MET A 177 29.86 2.66 16.67
CA MET A 177 31.08 3.38 17.02
C MET A 177 32.36 2.59 16.67
N GLY A 178 32.35 1.27 16.91
CA GLY A 178 33.47 0.39 16.48
C GLY A 178 33.66 0.43 14.96
N TRP A 179 32.56 0.39 14.18
CA TRP A 179 32.63 0.51 12.74
C TRP A 179 33.11 1.89 12.27
N VAL A 180 32.68 2.97 12.89
CA VAL A 180 33.12 4.33 12.56
C VAL A 180 34.64 4.46 12.75
N ASN A 181 35.20 3.83 13.79
CA ASN A 181 36.61 3.83 14.11
C ASN A 181 37.42 2.70 13.43
N ASP A 182 36.86 1.99 12.48
CA ASP A 182 37.49 0.88 11.74
C ASP A 182 37.94 -0.32 12.60
N LEU A 183 37.24 -0.53 13.72
CA LEU A 183 37.53 -1.63 14.64
C LEU A 183 36.67 -2.87 14.40
N VAL A 184 35.47 -2.69 13.78
CA VAL A 184 34.47 -3.74 13.56
C VAL A 184 33.84 -3.56 12.20
N GLU A 185 33.59 -4.65 11.49
CA GLU A 185 32.75 -4.68 10.29
C GLU A 185 31.28 -4.91 10.67
N LEU A 186 30.38 -4.20 9.99
CA LEU A 186 28.94 -4.42 10.14
C LEU A 186 28.43 -5.40 9.09
N PRO A 187 27.57 -6.37 9.46
CA PRO A 187 26.99 -7.29 8.51
C PRO A 187 26.03 -6.56 7.56
N SER A 188 25.87 -7.09 6.34
CA SER A 188 24.86 -6.58 5.42
C SER A 188 23.44 -6.88 5.92
N ALA A 189 22.48 -6.03 5.59
CA ALA A 189 21.07 -6.27 5.94
C ALA A 189 20.56 -7.58 5.33
N VAL A 190 21.01 -7.93 4.11
CA VAL A 190 20.63 -9.20 3.44
C VAL A 190 21.12 -10.40 4.24
N SER A 191 22.41 -10.44 4.62
CA SER A 191 22.94 -11.58 5.38
C SER A 191 22.28 -11.75 6.75
N VAL A 192 21.88 -10.64 7.38
CA VAL A 192 21.13 -10.68 8.65
C VAL A 192 19.71 -11.19 8.44
N ALA A 193 19.02 -10.74 7.39
CA ALA A 193 17.66 -11.18 7.05
C ALA A 193 17.64 -12.70 6.74
N GLU A 194 18.61 -13.19 5.96
CA GLU A 194 18.76 -14.61 5.66
C GLU A 194 18.99 -15.45 6.92
N ALA A 195 19.89 -14.98 7.81
CA ALA A 195 20.18 -15.66 9.08
C ALA A 195 18.99 -15.69 10.06
N GLN A 196 18.10 -14.70 9.97
CA GLN A 196 16.87 -14.65 10.78
C GLN A 196 15.75 -15.54 10.24
N GLY A 197 15.93 -16.19 9.10
CA GLY A 197 14.90 -17.01 8.47
C GLY A 197 13.69 -16.22 7.96
N THR A 198 13.82 -14.89 7.84
CA THR A 198 12.73 -14.01 7.39
C THR A 198 12.47 -14.09 5.88
N GLY A 199 13.00 -15.10 5.21
CA GLY A 199 12.88 -15.32 3.77
C GLY A 199 11.49 -15.73 3.29
N ALA A 200 10.59 -16.07 4.16
CA ALA A 200 9.16 -16.21 3.87
C ALA A 200 8.41 -15.91 5.17
N SER A 201 7.86 -14.71 5.30
CA SER A 201 6.65 -14.59 6.12
C SER A 201 5.77 -15.76 5.68
N GLU A 202 5.36 -16.63 6.62
CA GLU A 202 4.28 -17.57 6.36
C GLU A 202 3.14 -16.73 5.79
N SER A 203 3.05 -16.71 4.46
CA SER A 203 1.94 -16.12 3.75
C SER A 203 0.74 -16.84 4.32
N ALA A 204 -0.05 -16.14 5.13
CA ALA A 204 -1.29 -16.69 5.64
C ALA A 204 -1.95 -17.36 4.44
N ALA A 205 -2.16 -18.68 4.53
CA ALA A 205 -2.57 -19.48 3.38
C ALA A 205 -3.79 -18.82 2.75
N VAL A 206 -3.62 -18.29 1.54
CA VAL A 206 -4.73 -17.64 0.82
C VAL A 206 -5.76 -18.73 0.60
N PRO A 207 -7.01 -18.57 1.09
CA PRO A 207 -8.02 -19.60 0.98
C PRO A 207 -8.32 -19.91 -0.49
N ASP A 208 -8.61 -21.19 -0.81
CA ASP A 208 -8.84 -21.62 -2.19
C ASP A 208 -10.26 -21.28 -2.67
N MET A 209 -10.40 -20.87 -3.94
CA MET A 209 -11.69 -20.62 -4.57
C MET A 209 -12.50 -21.92 -4.71
N ALA A 210 -11.88 -23.08 -4.70
CA ALA A 210 -12.54 -24.38 -4.68
C ALA A 210 -13.43 -24.60 -3.44
N ASP A 211 -13.15 -23.92 -2.32
CA ASP A 211 -13.98 -23.98 -1.12
C ASP A 211 -15.32 -23.22 -1.28
N VAL A 212 -15.47 -22.40 -2.31
CA VAL A 212 -16.71 -21.66 -2.60
C VAL A 212 -17.61 -22.55 -3.44
N CYS A 213 -18.50 -23.27 -2.77
CA CYS A 213 -19.47 -24.12 -3.45
C CYS A 213 -20.60 -23.30 -4.08
N GLY A 214 -20.95 -23.62 -5.32
CA GLY A 214 -21.95 -22.89 -6.05
C GLY A 214 -21.53 -21.47 -6.44
N GLN A 215 -22.46 -20.52 -6.57
CA GLN A 215 -22.20 -19.10 -6.92
C GLN A 215 -21.40 -18.91 -8.23
N PRO A 216 -21.75 -19.60 -9.35
CA PRO A 216 -20.96 -19.56 -10.57
C PRO A 216 -20.84 -18.14 -11.13
N GLU A 217 -21.90 -17.33 -11.06
CA GLU A 217 -21.92 -15.94 -11.52
C GLU A 217 -20.94 -15.07 -10.71
N ALA A 218 -20.91 -15.21 -9.38
CA ALA A 218 -20.05 -14.42 -8.52
C ALA A 218 -18.57 -14.87 -8.61
N ARG A 219 -18.32 -16.16 -8.84
CA ARG A 219 -16.98 -16.69 -9.12
C ARG A 219 -16.44 -16.16 -10.46
N TRP A 220 -17.27 -16.20 -11.50
CA TRP A 220 -16.94 -15.61 -12.81
C TRP A 220 -16.70 -14.10 -12.71
N ALA A 221 -17.57 -13.37 -12.01
CA ALA A 221 -17.37 -11.95 -11.75
C ALA A 221 -16.04 -11.66 -11.04
N ALA A 222 -15.63 -12.48 -10.06
CA ALA A 222 -14.35 -12.37 -9.39
C ALA A 222 -13.16 -12.64 -10.32
N GLU A 223 -13.26 -13.62 -11.24
CA GLU A 223 -12.24 -13.89 -12.25
C GLU A 223 -12.10 -12.71 -13.23
N VAL A 224 -13.19 -12.17 -13.76
CA VAL A 224 -13.20 -10.98 -14.64
C VAL A 224 -12.65 -9.76 -13.88
N ALA A 225 -13.08 -9.56 -12.64
CA ALA A 225 -12.58 -8.49 -11.80
C ALA A 225 -11.06 -8.58 -11.59
N ALA A 226 -10.53 -9.78 -11.30
CA ALA A 226 -9.11 -10.02 -11.15
C ALA A 226 -8.35 -9.83 -12.47
N ALA A 227 -8.88 -10.26 -13.60
CA ALA A 227 -8.23 -10.13 -14.90
C ALA A 227 -8.13 -8.68 -15.38
N GLY A 228 -9.17 -7.89 -15.23
CA GLY A 228 -9.23 -6.52 -15.73
C GLY A 228 -8.91 -5.43 -14.69
N GLY A 229 -8.76 -5.78 -13.42
CA GLY A 229 -8.60 -4.81 -12.32
C GLY A 229 -9.90 -4.08 -11.98
N HIS A 230 -11.05 -4.66 -12.31
CA HIS A 230 -12.35 -4.02 -12.17
C HIS A 230 -12.82 -3.96 -10.72
N HIS A 231 -13.49 -2.86 -10.35
CA HIS A 231 -14.18 -2.75 -9.07
C HIS A 231 -15.49 -3.51 -9.11
N MET A 232 -15.83 -4.17 -8.00
CA MET A 232 -16.97 -5.09 -7.95
C MET A 232 -17.86 -4.81 -6.74
N MET A 233 -19.16 -4.98 -6.93
CA MET A 233 -20.16 -5.00 -5.86
C MET A 233 -20.93 -6.31 -5.89
N MET A 234 -21.00 -6.97 -4.74
CA MET A 234 -21.82 -8.16 -4.51
C MET A 234 -23.04 -7.81 -3.66
N VAL A 235 -24.21 -8.18 -4.11
CA VAL A 235 -25.47 -7.99 -3.36
C VAL A 235 -26.14 -9.33 -3.17
N GLY A 236 -26.56 -9.63 -1.95
CA GLY A 236 -27.29 -10.86 -1.64
C GLY A 236 -27.51 -11.05 -0.16
N PRO A 237 -28.33 -12.04 0.23
CA PRO A 237 -28.65 -12.29 1.62
C PRO A 237 -27.41 -12.68 2.45
N PRO A 238 -27.49 -12.58 3.79
CA PRO A 238 -26.42 -13.05 4.65
C PRO A 238 -26.18 -14.56 4.45
N GLY A 239 -24.92 -14.99 4.58
CA GLY A 239 -24.54 -16.40 4.42
C GLY A 239 -24.35 -16.89 2.99
N THR A 240 -24.49 -16.04 1.96
CA THR A 240 -24.31 -16.43 0.54
C THR A 240 -22.86 -16.47 0.07
N GLY A 241 -21.87 -16.32 0.96
CA GLY A 241 -20.44 -16.46 0.62
C GLY A 241 -19.76 -15.20 0.07
N LYS A 242 -20.40 -14.01 0.11
CA LYS A 242 -19.81 -12.75 -0.37
C LYS A 242 -18.41 -12.48 0.20
N SER A 243 -18.26 -12.55 1.51
CA SER A 243 -16.98 -12.32 2.21
C SER A 243 -15.98 -13.44 1.91
N MET A 244 -16.46 -14.68 1.68
CA MET A 244 -15.61 -15.81 1.25
C MET A 244 -15.00 -15.57 -0.14
N ILE A 245 -15.79 -15.10 -1.09
CA ILE A 245 -15.31 -14.78 -2.45
C ILE A 245 -14.31 -13.62 -2.39
N ALA A 246 -14.64 -12.55 -1.66
CA ALA A 246 -13.76 -11.39 -1.52
C ALA A 246 -12.38 -11.76 -0.92
N ALA A 247 -12.35 -12.60 0.11
CA ALA A 247 -11.10 -13.06 0.75
C ALA A 247 -10.22 -13.90 -0.17
N ARG A 248 -10.77 -14.49 -1.23
CA ARG A 248 -10.06 -15.31 -2.22
C ARG A 248 -9.54 -14.52 -3.41
N LEU A 249 -10.05 -13.30 -3.60
CA LEU A 249 -9.67 -12.44 -4.73
C LEU A 249 -8.15 -12.16 -4.80
N PRO A 250 -7.44 -11.88 -3.68
CA PRO A 250 -5.98 -11.71 -3.73
C PRO A 250 -5.24 -12.91 -4.33
N GLY A 251 -5.75 -14.13 -4.10
CA GLY A 251 -5.19 -15.36 -4.67
C GLY A 251 -5.33 -15.47 -6.18
N LEU A 252 -6.32 -14.80 -6.77
CA LEU A 252 -6.53 -14.73 -8.22
C LEU A 252 -5.62 -13.69 -8.89
N LEU A 253 -5.16 -12.67 -8.15
CA LEU A 253 -4.31 -11.61 -8.68
C LEU A 253 -2.91 -12.14 -9.02
N PRO A 254 -2.23 -11.55 -10.02
CA PRO A 254 -0.80 -11.80 -10.22
C PRO A 254 0.02 -11.46 -8.99
N PRO A 255 1.17 -12.11 -8.77
CA PRO A 255 2.11 -11.68 -7.74
C PRO A 255 2.56 -10.24 -8.00
N LEU A 256 2.92 -9.54 -6.93
CA LEU A 256 3.46 -8.20 -7.05
C LEU A 256 4.84 -8.25 -7.74
N ASP A 257 5.09 -7.31 -8.65
CA ASP A 257 6.44 -7.10 -9.16
C ASP A 257 7.34 -6.43 -8.10
N ALA A 258 8.66 -6.43 -8.32
CA ALA A 258 9.62 -5.87 -7.36
C ALA A 258 9.33 -4.40 -7.00
N GLY A 259 8.89 -3.59 -7.95
CA GLY A 259 8.52 -2.19 -7.72
C GLY A 259 7.25 -2.06 -6.86
N GLN A 260 6.25 -2.90 -7.13
CA GLN A 260 5.01 -2.96 -6.36
C GLN A 260 5.26 -3.46 -4.93
N CYS A 261 6.11 -4.49 -4.74
CA CYS A 261 6.53 -4.96 -3.42
C CYS A 261 7.15 -3.83 -2.59
N VAL A 262 8.07 -3.07 -3.17
CA VAL A 262 8.70 -1.92 -2.51
C VAL A 262 7.67 -0.84 -2.15
N GLN A 263 6.77 -0.49 -3.08
CA GLN A 263 5.75 0.53 -2.83
C GLN A 263 4.76 0.11 -1.75
N ALA A 264 4.24 -1.11 -1.81
CA ALA A 264 3.32 -1.62 -0.80
C ALA A 264 4.00 -1.71 0.58
N THR A 265 5.22 -2.26 0.63
CA THR A 265 5.98 -2.36 1.88
C THR A 265 6.31 -0.97 2.46
N ALA A 266 6.63 0.02 1.64
CA ALA A 266 6.88 1.39 2.10
C ALA A 266 5.65 2.01 2.80
N VAL A 267 4.45 1.74 2.30
CA VAL A 267 3.19 2.17 2.96
C VAL A 267 3.02 1.48 4.31
N HIS A 268 3.21 0.16 4.35
CA HIS A 268 3.09 -0.62 5.59
C HIS A 268 4.16 -0.24 6.62
N SER A 269 5.38 0.08 6.17
CA SER A 269 6.48 0.53 7.02
C SER A 269 6.16 1.84 7.77
N VAL A 270 5.48 2.79 7.12
CA VAL A 270 5.14 4.09 7.74
C VAL A 270 3.81 4.07 8.49
N ALA A 271 3.01 3.03 8.37
CA ALA A 271 1.71 2.92 9.05
C ALA A 271 1.84 2.92 10.58
N GLY A 272 2.99 2.50 11.08
CA GLY A 272 3.26 2.32 12.51
C GLY A 272 2.72 0.99 13.02
N GLY A 273 3.31 0.49 14.10
CA GLY A 273 3.03 -0.84 14.63
C GLY A 273 4.21 -1.79 14.41
N VAL A 274 3.98 -3.08 14.64
CA VAL A 274 5.00 -4.11 14.39
C VAL A 274 5.11 -4.33 12.88
N PHE A 275 6.30 -4.22 12.33
CA PHE A 275 6.57 -4.58 10.95
C PHE A 275 6.56 -6.11 10.82
N HIS A 276 5.59 -6.64 10.08
CA HIS A 276 5.39 -8.09 9.92
C HIS A 276 6.18 -8.70 8.75
N GLY A 277 7.02 -7.92 8.10
CA GLY A 277 7.81 -8.34 6.95
C GLY A 277 7.39 -7.66 5.64
N PRO A 278 8.13 -7.94 4.55
CA PRO A 278 7.85 -7.36 3.24
C PRO A 278 6.50 -7.83 2.68
N VAL A 279 5.80 -6.91 2.00
CA VAL A 279 4.56 -7.21 1.30
C VAL A 279 4.90 -7.81 -0.07
N LEU A 280 4.83 -9.13 -0.18
CA LEU A 280 5.20 -9.87 -1.39
C LEU A 280 3.98 -10.30 -2.24
N VAL A 281 2.81 -10.31 -1.62
CA VAL A 281 1.54 -10.68 -2.26
C VAL A 281 0.56 -9.52 -2.19
N PRO A 282 -0.43 -9.44 -3.09
CA PRO A 282 -1.44 -8.39 -3.04
C PRO A 282 -2.13 -8.35 -1.67
N PRO A 283 -2.06 -7.21 -0.93
CA PRO A 283 -2.67 -7.11 0.39
C PRO A 283 -4.20 -7.19 0.32
N PHE A 284 -4.80 -7.80 1.35
CA PHE A 284 -6.24 -7.81 1.57
C PHE A 284 -6.57 -7.00 2.81
N VAL A 285 -7.28 -5.90 2.64
CA VAL A 285 -7.64 -4.99 3.74
C VAL A 285 -9.16 -4.93 3.85
N ALA A 286 -9.66 -5.40 4.97
CA ALA A 286 -11.10 -5.48 5.25
C ALA A 286 -11.42 -4.77 6.58
N PRO A 287 -11.57 -3.43 6.58
CA PRO A 287 -11.94 -2.71 7.77
C PRO A 287 -13.39 -3.00 8.15
N HIS A 288 -13.69 -2.96 9.44
CA HIS A 288 -15.04 -3.12 9.94
C HIS A 288 -15.98 -2.01 9.38
N TYR A 289 -17.27 -2.30 9.20
CA TYR A 289 -18.23 -1.34 8.64
C TYR A 289 -18.39 -0.04 9.48
N SER A 290 -18.06 -0.07 10.77
CA SER A 290 -18.01 1.14 11.61
C SER A 290 -16.76 2.00 11.41
N VAL A 291 -16.00 1.76 10.34
CA VAL A 291 -14.77 2.49 10.02
C VAL A 291 -15.02 4.00 9.92
N SER A 292 -14.19 4.79 10.59
CA SER A 292 -14.23 6.24 10.45
C SER A 292 -13.51 6.71 9.16
N ARG A 293 -13.83 7.91 8.69
CA ARG A 293 -13.14 8.51 7.53
C ARG A 293 -11.62 8.56 7.73
N SER A 294 -11.15 8.86 8.95
CA SER A 294 -9.71 8.91 9.25
C SER A 294 -9.06 7.54 9.28
N ALA A 295 -9.76 6.49 9.71
CA ALA A 295 -9.27 5.12 9.63
C ALA A 295 -9.24 4.61 8.19
N LEU A 296 -10.20 5.05 7.36
CA LEU A 296 -10.28 4.66 5.95
C LEU A 296 -9.21 5.36 5.09
N LEU A 297 -9.12 6.69 5.16
CA LEU A 297 -8.20 7.48 4.32
C LEU A 297 -6.84 7.72 4.96
N GLY A 298 -6.78 7.70 6.27
CA GLY A 298 -5.61 8.09 7.01
C GLY A 298 -5.81 9.40 7.79
N GLY A 299 -4.91 9.68 8.70
CA GLY A 299 -4.97 10.85 9.57
C GLY A 299 -4.09 10.69 10.81
N GLY A 300 -4.40 11.47 11.84
CA GLY A 300 -3.70 11.50 13.12
C GLY A 300 -3.55 12.92 13.64
N SER A 301 -3.22 13.08 14.91
CA SER A 301 -3.01 14.39 15.56
C SER A 301 -1.63 14.99 15.30
N GLY A 302 -0.64 14.14 14.96
CA GLY A 302 0.73 14.54 14.61
C GLY A 302 1.01 14.36 13.11
N MET A 303 2.09 13.66 12.78
CA MET A 303 2.38 13.24 11.40
C MET A 303 1.27 12.30 10.91
N PRO A 304 0.59 12.61 9.79
CA PRO A 304 -0.48 11.77 9.26
C PRO A 304 0.02 10.36 8.93
N ARG A 305 -0.77 9.34 9.28
CA ARG A 305 -0.52 7.94 8.96
C ARG A 305 -1.46 7.47 7.84
N PRO A 306 -1.04 6.49 7.02
CA PRO A 306 -1.90 5.94 5.97
C PRO A 306 -3.10 5.20 6.58
N GLY A 307 -4.24 5.28 5.90
CA GLY A 307 -5.44 4.53 6.25
C GLY A 307 -5.59 3.23 5.44
N ALA A 308 -6.76 2.58 5.62
CA ALA A 308 -7.06 1.30 4.98
C ALA A 308 -6.89 1.32 3.45
N VAL A 309 -7.27 2.41 2.77
CA VAL A 309 -7.11 2.55 1.32
C VAL A 309 -5.66 2.49 0.86
N SER A 310 -4.75 3.09 1.63
CA SER A 310 -3.32 3.06 1.31
C SER A 310 -2.69 1.73 1.71
N LEU A 311 -3.13 1.11 2.80
CA LEU A 311 -2.69 -0.24 3.17
C LEU A 311 -3.10 -1.29 2.14
N ALA A 312 -4.21 -1.06 1.40
CA ALA A 312 -4.64 -1.91 0.30
C ALA A 312 -3.91 -1.63 -1.03
N HIS A 313 -2.88 -0.78 -1.04
CA HIS A 313 -2.15 -0.41 -2.25
C HIS A 313 -1.60 -1.64 -2.98
N HIS A 314 -1.89 -1.77 -4.28
CA HIS A 314 -1.64 -2.93 -5.15
C HIS A 314 -2.39 -4.22 -4.76
N GLY A 315 -3.41 -4.10 -3.91
CA GLY A 315 -4.22 -5.22 -3.45
C GLY A 315 -5.72 -4.94 -3.51
N VAL A 316 -6.44 -5.48 -2.55
CA VAL A 316 -7.89 -5.44 -2.46
C VAL A 316 -8.34 -4.71 -1.20
N LEU A 317 -9.18 -3.69 -1.36
CA LEU A 317 -9.97 -3.10 -0.28
C LEU A 317 -11.36 -3.72 -0.31
N PHE A 318 -11.69 -4.47 0.73
CA PHE A 318 -13.00 -5.09 0.88
C PHE A 318 -13.81 -4.36 1.96
N LEU A 319 -14.99 -3.87 1.60
CA LEU A 319 -15.93 -3.28 2.53
C LEU A 319 -17.18 -4.16 2.62
N ASP A 320 -17.26 -4.91 3.70
CA ASP A 320 -18.45 -5.70 4.01
C ASP A 320 -19.53 -4.81 4.60
N GLU A 321 -20.80 -5.23 4.46
CA GLU A 321 -21.95 -4.46 4.92
C GLU A 321 -21.89 -3.00 4.46
N ALA A 322 -21.48 -2.76 3.21
CA ALA A 322 -21.24 -1.42 2.67
C ALA A 322 -22.45 -0.48 2.79
N SER A 323 -23.67 -1.03 2.80
CA SER A 323 -24.91 -0.28 3.04
C SER A 323 -25.05 0.28 4.45
N GLU A 324 -24.31 -0.26 5.43
CA GLU A 324 -24.30 0.22 6.83
C GLU A 324 -23.23 1.31 7.05
N ILE A 325 -22.26 1.44 6.14
CA ILE A 325 -21.24 2.47 6.21
C ILE A 325 -21.88 3.83 5.86
N PRO A 326 -21.63 4.89 6.65
CA PRO A 326 -22.16 6.21 6.33
C PRO A 326 -21.77 6.69 4.94
N ALA A 327 -22.71 7.23 4.17
CA ALA A 327 -22.48 7.69 2.80
C ALA A 327 -21.31 8.68 2.68
N SER A 328 -21.13 9.57 3.66
CA SER A 328 -20.01 10.53 3.69
C SER A 328 -18.64 9.86 3.83
N VAL A 329 -18.56 8.67 4.44
CA VAL A 329 -17.34 7.87 4.52
C VAL A 329 -17.09 7.17 3.19
N LEU A 330 -18.10 6.52 2.61
CA LEU A 330 -18.00 5.88 1.29
C LEU A 330 -17.66 6.89 0.19
N ASP A 331 -18.27 8.06 0.17
CA ASP A 331 -17.99 9.11 -0.81
C ASP A 331 -16.56 9.62 -0.75
N SER A 332 -15.90 9.47 0.39
CA SER A 332 -14.49 9.84 0.50
C SER A 332 -13.55 8.95 -0.32
N LEU A 333 -14.01 7.78 -0.78
CA LEU A 333 -13.25 6.89 -1.69
C LEU A 333 -13.17 7.41 -3.12
N ARG A 334 -14.02 8.37 -3.52
CA ARG A 334 -14.12 8.84 -4.91
C ARG A 334 -12.79 9.37 -5.45
N THR A 335 -12.10 10.21 -4.68
CA THR A 335 -10.79 10.76 -5.05
C THR A 335 -9.71 9.69 -5.14
N PRO A 336 -9.51 8.82 -4.13
CA PRO A 336 -8.54 7.72 -4.25
C PRO A 336 -8.78 6.77 -5.43
N LEU A 337 -10.04 6.51 -5.77
CA LEU A 337 -10.40 5.65 -6.91
C LEU A 337 -10.07 6.28 -8.28
N GLU A 338 -10.05 7.61 -8.38
CA GLU A 338 -9.71 8.36 -9.59
C GLU A 338 -8.22 8.64 -9.69
N GLU A 339 -7.64 9.19 -8.62
CA GLU A 339 -6.27 9.68 -8.61
C GLU A 339 -5.24 8.59 -8.25
N GLY A 340 -5.68 7.50 -7.59
CA GLY A 340 -4.81 6.44 -7.12
C GLY A 340 -3.93 6.84 -5.94
N GLU A 341 -4.30 7.94 -5.25
CA GLU A 341 -3.61 8.44 -4.07
C GLU A 341 -4.58 9.11 -3.08
N VAL A 342 -4.16 9.21 -1.83
CA VAL A 342 -4.81 9.99 -0.78
C VAL A 342 -3.93 11.18 -0.45
N ARG A 343 -4.48 12.38 -0.54
CA ARG A 343 -3.83 13.61 -0.11
C ARG A 343 -4.41 14.08 1.22
N LEU A 344 -3.55 14.21 2.23
CA LEU A 344 -3.91 14.67 3.57
C LEU A 344 -3.26 16.03 3.84
N VAL A 345 -4.05 17.09 3.68
CA VAL A 345 -3.61 18.46 3.95
C VAL A 345 -3.92 18.81 5.41
N ARG A 346 -2.93 19.17 6.17
CA ARG A 346 -3.00 19.67 7.54
C ARG A 346 -2.26 21.00 7.65
N ALA A 347 -2.49 21.77 8.70
CA ALA A 347 -1.91 23.11 8.86
C ALA A 347 -0.38 23.20 8.64
N ARG A 348 0.35 22.10 8.87
CA ARG A 348 1.83 22.05 8.74
C ARG A 348 2.33 20.92 7.83
N HIS A 349 1.43 20.12 7.27
CA HIS A 349 1.79 18.92 6.51
C HIS A 349 0.87 18.78 5.30
N ASP A 350 1.46 18.57 4.14
CA ASP A 350 0.79 18.10 2.93
C ASP A 350 1.41 16.73 2.59
N VAL A 351 0.64 15.67 2.84
CA VAL A 351 1.15 14.30 2.79
C VAL A 351 0.36 13.51 1.77
N HIS A 352 1.08 12.80 0.91
CA HIS A 352 0.52 11.94 -0.12
C HIS A 352 0.80 10.47 0.22
N PHE A 353 -0.24 9.64 0.15
CA PHE A 353 -0.12 8.20 0.26
C PHE A 353 -0.65 7.54 -1.00
N PRO A 354 0.08 6.62 -1.63
CA PRO A 354 -0.44 5.89 -2.78
C PRO A 354 -1.61 5.01 -2.34
N ALA A 355 -2.64 4.92 -3.19
CA ALA A 355 -3.88 4.23 -2.89
C ALA A 355 -4.49 3.59 -4.17
N ARG A 356 -3.68 2.81 -4.90
CA ARG A 356 -4.14 2.05 -6.06
C ARG A 356 -4.56 0.66 -5.62
N PHE A 357 -5.83 0.46 -5.45
CA PHE A 357 -6.42 -0.78 -4.95
C PHE A 357 -7.61 -1.19 -5.81
N GLN A 358 -7.98 -2.45 -5.75
CA GLN A 358 -9.23 -2.95 -6.28
C GLN A 358 -10.30 -2.88 -5.19
N LEU A 359 -11.40 -2.17 -5.46
CA LEU A 359 -12.51 -2.04 -4.50
C LEU A 359 -13.48 -3.18 -4.69
N VAL A 360 -13.81 -3.84 -3.59
CA VAL A 360 -14.88 -4.85 -3.51
C VAL A 360 -15.85 -4.44 -2.42
N LEU A 361 -17.11 -4.25 -2.79
CA LEU A 361 -18.19 -3.95 -1.86
C LEU A 361 -19.09 -5.19 -1.72
N ALA A 362 -19.53 -5.46 -0.50
CA ALA A 362 -20.60 -6.42 -0.25
C ALA A 362 -21.74 -5.74 0.50
N ALA A 363 -22.97 -6.01 0.10
CA ALA A 363 -24.16 -5.48 0.76
C ALA A 363 -25.28 -6.52 0.80
N ASN A 364 -26.13 -6.40 1.80
CA ASN A 364 -27.42 -7.11 1.80
C ASN A 364 -28.44 -6.31 1.00
N PRO A 365 -29.45 -6.94 0.39
CA PRO A 365 -30.47 -6.24 -0.40
C PRO A 365 -31.35 -5.32 0.45
N CYS A 366 -31.51 -5.65 1.73
CA CYS A 366 -32.22 -4.84 2.72
C CYS A 366 -31.71 -5.15 4.14
N PRO A 367 -32.05 -4.34 5.16
CA PRO A 367 -31.61 -4.58 6.54
C PRO A 367 -32.05 -5.92 7.14
N CYS A 368 -33.19 -6.49 6.70
CA CYS A 368 -33.61 -7.81 7.19
C CYS A 368 -32.91 -8.97 6.47
N GLY A 369 -32.14 -8.72 5.41
CA GLY A 369 -31.42 -9.75 4.66
C GLY A 369 -32.31 -10.70 3.86
N ALA A 370 -33.60 -10.41 3.67
CA ALA A 370 -34.48 -11.27 2.91
C ALA A 370 -33.98 -11.43 1.47
N GLU A 371 -33.95 -12.66 0.97
CA GLU A 371 -33.55 -12.97 -0.41
C GLU A 371 -34.65 -12.55 -1.40
N ASP A 372 -35.88 -12.92 -1.10
CA ASP A 372 -37.06 -12.58 -1.90
C ASP A 372 -37.65 -11.27 -1.40
N PRO A 373 -37.84 -10.27 -2.29
CA PRO A 373 -38.54 -9.03 -1.97
C PRO A 373 -39.93 -9.24 -1.36
N SER A 374 -40.62 -10.31 -1.73
CA SER A 374 -41.94 -10.66 -1.19
C SER A 374 -41.89 -11.12 0.28
N SER A 375 -40.79 -11.70 0.71
CA SER A 375 -40.56 -12.11 2.11
C SER A 375 -40.00 -10.99 2.99
N CYS A 376 -39.66 -9.86 2.39
CA CYS A 376 -39.05 -8.72 3.09
C CYS A 376 -40.09 -7.99 3.96
N ARG A 377 -39.80 -7.84 5.26
CA ARG A 377 -40.63 -7.15 6.24
C ARG A 377 -40.29 -5.66 6.42
N CYS A 378 -39.28 -5.15 5.69
CA CYS A 378 -38.88 -3.76 5.78
C CYS A 378 -39.84 -2.84 5.05
N LEU A 379 -40.12 -1.67 5.63
CA LEU A 379 -40.84 -0.62 4.94
C LEU A 379 -40.13 -0.21 3.66
N ALA A 380 -40.85 0.11 2.58
CA ALA A 380 -40.28 0.52 1.30
C ALA A 380 -39.23 1.65 1.44
N ARG A 381 -39.53 2.67 2.23
CA ARG A 381 -38.59 3.77 2.52
C ARG A 381 -37.28 3.30 3.17
N VAL A 382 -37.32 2.24 3.98
CA VAL A 382 -36.12 1.68 4.65
C VAL A 382 -35.28 0.92 3.65
N ARG A 383 -35.91 0.12 2.77
CA ARG A 383 -35.21 -0.57 1.68
C ARG A 383 -34.52 0.42 0.74
N MET A 384 -35.23 1.45 0.28
CA MET A 384 -34.66 2.48 -0.59
C MET A 384 -33.48 3.20 0.08
N ARG A 385 -33.60 3.55 1.36
CA ARG A 385 -32.55 4.23 2.09
C ARG A 385 -31.32 3.33 2.30
N HIS A 386 -31.51 2.04 2.50
CA HIS A 386 -30.42 1.09 2.82
C HIS A 386 -29.33 1.08 1.73
N LEU A 387 -29.70 0.88 0.46
CA LEU A 387 -28.76 0.89 -0.64
C LEU A 387 -28.38 2.31 -1.12
N SER A 388 -29.17 3.34 -0.77
CA SER A 388 -28.87 4.72 -1.14
C SER A 388 -27.63 5.29 -0.42
N ASN A 389 -27.15 4.63 0.66
CA ASN A 389 -25.86 4.95 1.28
C ASN A 389 -24.69 4.79 0.30
N ILE A 390 -24.82 3.90 -0.68
CA ILE A 390 -23.89 3.79 -1.80
C ILE A 390 -24.35 4.78 -2.87
N SER A 391 -23.75 5.97 -2.85
CA SER A 391 -24.16 7.07 -3.73
C SER A 391 -24.04 6.74 -5.22
N GLY A 392 -24.84 7.40 -6.06
CA GLY A 392 -24.73 7.29 -7.52
C GLY A 392 -23.29 7.51 -8.01
N PRO A 393 -22.61 8.60 -7.60
CA PRO A 393 -21.22 8.85 -7.98
C PRO A 393 -20.22 7.75 -7.57
N LEU A 394 -20.44 7.04 -6.47
CA LEU A 394 -19.60 5.88 -6.10
C LEU A 394 -19.96 4.65 -6.95
N ARG A 395 -21.26 4.37 -7.16
CA ARG A 395 -21.73 3.31 -8.08
C ARG A 395 -21.15 3.49 -9.48
N ASP A 396 -21.12 4.72 -9.94
CA ASP A 396 -20.50 5.08 -11.22
C ASP A 396 -19.01 4.71 -11.31
N ARG A 397 -18.34 4.29 -10.27
CA ARG A 397 -16.95 3.84 -10.26
C ARG A 397 -16.80 2.33 -10.14
N LEU A 398 -17.92 1.64 -9.95
CA LEU A 398 -17.98 0.18 -9.95
C LEU A 398 -18.25 -0.31 -11.38
N ASP A 399 -17.52 -1.31 -11.79
CA ASP A 399 -17.64 -1.86 -13.15
C ASP A 399 -18.54 -3.11 -13.16
N ILE A 400 -18.50 -3.90 -12.08
CA ILE A 400 -19.18 -5.19 -11.97
C ILE A 400 -20.18 -5.15 -10.82
N PHE A 401 -21.41 -5.61 -11.11
CA PHE A 401 -22.46 -5.84 -10.14
C PHE A 401 -22.92 -7.29 -10.25
N VAL A 402 -22.94 -8.01 -9.14
CA VAL A 402 -23.35 -9.42 -9.14
C VAL A 402 -24.26 -9.72 -7.94
N HIS A 403 -25.28 -10.52 -8.20
CA HIS A 403 -26.17 -11.01 -7.15
C HIS A 403 -25.73 -12.38 -6.68
N THR A 404 -25.55 -12.52 -5.34
CA THR A 404 -25.35 -13.83 -4.73
C THR A 404 -26.65 -14.36 -4.20
N ARG A 405 -26.96 -15.63 -4.47
CA ARG A 405 -28.21 -16.27 -4.07
C ARG A 405 -27.99 -17.27 -2.96
N GLY A 406 -28.98 -17.47 -2.09
CA GLY A 406 -28.97 -18.57 -1.13
C GLY A 406 -29.08 -19.89 -1.88
N VAL A 407 -27.96 -20.55 -2.10
CA VAL A 407 -27.97 -21.91 -2.65
C VAL A 407 -28.29 -22.86 -1.49
N GLY A 408 -29.30 -23.70 -1.65
CA GLY A 408 -29.58 -24.79 -0.70
C GLY A 408 -28.30 -25.61 -0.48
N ALA A 409 -28.06 -26.06 0.74
CA ALA A 409 -26.81 -26.70 1.16
C ALA A 409 -26.32 -27.72 0.14
N VAL A 410 -25.32 -27.35 -0.66
CA VAL A 410 -24.63 -28.28 -1.57
C VAL A 410 -23.63 -29.06 -0.72
N LEU A 411 -24.04 -30.24 -0.28
CA LEU A 411 -23.22 -31.17 0.51
C LEU A 411 -22.23 -31.98 -0.35
N GLY A 412 -21.81 -31.48 -1.51
CA GLY A 412 -20.93 -32.22 -2.40
C GLY A 412 -19.83 -31.35 -3.01
N HIS A 413 -18.58 -31.66 -2.74
CA HIS A 413 -17.38 -30.96 -3.22
C HIS A 413 -16.87 -31.55 -4.55
N ALA A 414 -17.70 -31.95 -5.47
CA ALA A 414 -17.21 -32.53 -6.74
C ALA A 414 -17.11 -31.45 -7.81
N GLY A 415 -15.88 -30.95 -8.07
CA GLY A 415 -15.52 -30.30 -9.31
C GLY A 415 -15.42 -28.77 -9.34
N GLU A 416 -15.40 -28.09 -8.20
CA GLU A 416 -15.18 -26.63 -8.19
C GLU A 416 -13.72 -26.29 -8.54
N GLU A 417 -13.55 -25.28 -9.37
CA GLU A 417 -12.26 -24.90 -9.91
C GLU A 417 -11.38 -24.21 -8.86
N SER A 418 -10.11 -24.62 -8.77
CA SER A 418 -9.16 -24.09 -7.78
C SER A 418 -8.69 -22.67 -8.11
N THR A 419 -8.29 -21.93 -7.10
CA THR A 419 -7.62 -20.63 -7.23
C THR A 419 -6.45 -20.70 -8.22
N ALA A 420 -5.66 -21.77 -8.19
CA ALA A 420 -4.50 -21.93 -9.07
C ALA A 420 -4.88 -22.02 -10.55
N SER A 421 -5.99 -22.70 -10.87
CA SER A 421 -6.50 -22.83 -12.23
C SER A 421 -7.02 -21.49 -12.76
N ILE A 422 -7.86 -20.81 -11.99
CA ILE A 422 -8.40 -19.48 -12.33
C ILE A 422 -7.25 -18.47 -12.51
N ARG A 423 -6.30 -18.46 -11.58
CA ARG A 423 -5.14 -17.54 -11.61
C ARG A 423 -4.32 -17.70 -12.90
N LYS A 424 -4.14 -18.90 -13.42
CA LYS A 424 -3.44 -19.10 -14.71
C LYS A 424 -4.12 -18.34 -15.85
N ARG A 425 -5.46 -18.39 -15.94
CA ARG A 425 -6.22 -17.63 -16.95
C ARG A 425 -6.12 -16.13 -16.73
N VAL A 426 -6.24 -15.68 -15.48
CA VAL A 426 -6.11 -14.27 -15.10
C VAL A 426 -4.72 -13.72 -15.48
N VAL A 427 -3.64 -14.45 -15.17
CA VAL A 427 -2.27 -14.03 -15.53
C VAL A 427 -2.14 -13.92 -17.05
N ALA A 428 -2.57 -14.96 -17.79
CA ALA A 428 -2.52 -14.95 -19.25
C ALA A 428 -3.34 -13.82 -19.88
N ALA A 429 -4.52 -13.50 -19.33
CA ALA A 429 -5.34 -12.38 -19.78
C ALA A 429 -4.65 -11.03 -19.53
N ARG A 430 -4.04 -10.84 -18.35
CA ARG A 430 -3.27 -9.64 -18.03
C ARG A 430 -2.03 -9.46 -18.90
N GLU A 431 -1.34 -10.54 -19.23
CA GLU A 431 -0.19 -10.51 -20.17
C GLU A 431 -0.62 -10.07 -21.56
N ARG A 432 -1.75 -10.59 -22.07
CA ARG A 432 -2.33 -10.17 -23.38
C ARG A 432 -2.66 -8.68 -23.37
N SER A 433 -3.37 -8.23 -22.35
CA SER A 433 -3.74 -6.83 -22.16
C SER A 433 -2.48 -5.93 -22.07
N ALA A 434 -1.51 -6.28 -21.24
CA ALA A 434 -0.27 -5.52 -21.08
C ALA A 434 0.54 -5.43 -22.39
N ALA A 435 0.65 -6.54 -23.13
CA ALA A 435 1.32 -6.58 -24.44
C ALA A 435 0.60 -5.70 -25.48
N ARG A 436 -0.75 -5.70 -25.48
CA ARG A 436 -1.57 -4.84 -26.35
C ARG A 436 -1.32 -3.37 -26.05
N TRP A 437 -1.48 -2.95 -24.81
CA TRP A 437 -1.34 -1.55 -24.43
C TRP A 437 0.08 -1.03 -24.57
N SER A 438 1.08 -1.87 -24.29
CA SER A 438 2.48 -1.52 -24.52
C SER A 438 2.80 -1.29 -26.00
N ARG A 439 2.32 -2.16 -26.93
CA ARG A 439 2.50 -1.98 -28.38
C ARG A 439 1.80 -0.73 -28.90
N ALA A 440 0.67 -0.37 -28.31
CA ALA A 440 -0.09 0.82 -28.67
C ALA A 440 0.45 2.11 -28.03
N GLY A 441 1.49 2.03 -27.20
CA GLY A 441 2.01 3.19 -26.46
C GLY A 441 1.05 3.71 -25.38
N VAL A 442 0.01 2.95 -25.02
CA VAL A 442 -0.99 3.31 -24.02
C VAL A 442 -0.45 2.98 -22.63
N ARG A 443 -0.39 3.98 -21.76
CA ARG A 443 0.03 3.81 -20.37
C ARG A 443 -1.15 3.30 -19.50
N ALA A 444 -1.44 2.02 -19.59
CA ALA A 444 -2.45 1.37 -18.75
C ALA A 444 -1.85 0.11 -18.11
N ARG A 445 -2.21 -0.15 -16.83
CA ARG A 445 -1.81 -1.36 -16.10
C ARG A 445 -2.81 -2.49 -16.26
N SER A 446 -4.05 -2.14 -16.56
CA SER A 446 -5.15 -3.06 -16.74
C SER A 446 -6.14 -2.49 -17.74
N ASN A 447 -7.08 -3.30 -18.22
CA ASN A 447 -8.12 -2.82 -19.14
C ASN A 447 -8.98 -1.72 -18.52
N ARG A 448 -9.20 -1.76 -17.21
CA ARG A 448 -9.95 -0.73 -16.49
C ARG A 448 -9.28 0.65 -16.57
N ASP A 449 -7.95 0.71 -16.57
CA ASP A 449 -7.19 1.97 -16.52
C ASP A 449 -7.08 2.66 -17.88
N VAL A 450 -7.52 2.00 -18.96
CA VAL A 450 -7.45 2.56 -20.32
C VAL A 450 -8.40 3.74 -20.45
N ASP A 451 -7.90 4.82 -21.10
CA ASP A 451 -8.74 5.96 -21.40
C ASP A 451 -9.90 5.57 -22.32
N SER A 452 -11.11 6.00 -21.97
CA SER A 452 -12.33 5.60 -22.69
C SER A 452 -12.37 6.15 -24.12
N GLN A 453 -11.73 7.31 -24.41
CA GLN A 453 -11.69 7.87 -25.78
C GLN A 453 -10.75 7.05 -26.65
N VAL A 454 -9.58 6.64 -26.11
CA VAL A 454 -8.64 5.74 -26.79
C VAL A 454 -9.34 4.43 -27.12
N LEU A 455 -10.06 3.86 -26.13
CA LEU A 455 -10.74 2.59 -26.32
C LEU A 455 -11.81 2.67 -27.44
N ARG A 456 -12.63 3.70 -27.46
CA ARG A 456 -13.68 3.86 -28.49
C ARG A 456 -13.15 4.14 -29.88
N ARG A 457 -12.06 4.90 -30.02
CA ARG A 457 -11.53 5.34 -31.31
C ARG A 457 -10.55 4.37 -31.91
N GLU A 458 -9.65 3.81 -31.11
CA GLU A 458 -8.52 3.03 -31.59
C GLU A 458 -8.71 1.54 -31.36
N PHE A 459 -9.51 1.16 -30.35
CA PHE A 459 -9.76 -0.22 -29.94
C PHE A 459 -11.25 -0.53 -29.78
N PRO A 460 -12.12 -0.23 -30.76
CA PRO A 460 -13.54 -0.58 -30.66
C PRO A 460 -13.72 -2.11 -30.65
N ALA A 461 -14.84 -2.60 -30.16
CA ALA A 461 -15.29 -3.97 -30.37
C ALA A 461 -15.65 -4.18 -31.87
N ASP A 462 -15.93 -5.42 -32.28
CA ASP A 462 -16.36 -5.66 -33.65
C ASP A 462 -17.68 -4.91 -33.98
N ASP A 463 -18.04 -4.85 -35.25
CA ASP A 463 -19.16 -4.01 -35.70
C ASP A 463 -20.49 -4.47 -35.10
N ALA A 464 -20.70 -5.77 -34.93
CA ALA A 464 -21.92 -6.33 -34.32
C ALA A 464 -21.98 -5.99 -32.81
N ALA A 465 -20.85 -6.11 -32.11
CA ALA A 465 -20.74 -5.74 -30.71
C ALA A 465 -20.91 -4.23 -30.48
N MET A 466 -20.38 -3.38 -31.36
CA MET A 466 -20.57 -1.92 -31.29
C MET A 466 -22.02 -1.54 -31.57
N ALA A 467 -22.71 -2.24 -32.51
CA ALA A 467 -24.14 -2.05 -32.76
C ALA A 467 -24.97 -2.43 -31.52
N LEU A 468 -24.63 -3.52 -30.82
CA LEU A 468 -25.30 -3.91 -29.57
C LEU A 468 -25.11 -2.85 -28.48
N LEU A 469 -23.89 -2.32 -28.29
CA LEU A 469 -23.62 -1.23 -27.35
C LEU A 469 -24.43 0.03 -27.68
N ALA A 470 -24.55 0.37 -28.97
CA ALA A 470 -25.37 1.48 -29.43
C ALA A 470 -26.86 1.27 -29.17
N ALA A 471 -27.37 0.03 -29.31
CA ALA A 471 -28.73 -0.33 -28.99
C ALA A 471 -29.02 -0.17 -27.48
N TYR A 472 -28.17 -0.67 -26.60
CA TYR A 472 -28.31 -0.49 -25.15
C TYR A 472 -28.32 0.99 -24.74
N LEU A 473 -27.48 1.82 -25.38
CA LEU A 473 -27.44 3.27 -25.16
C LEU A 473 -28.72 3.94 -25.66
N GLY A 474 -29.19 3.56 -26.88
CA GLY A 474 -30.40 4.11 -27.51
C GLY A 474 -31.68 3.77 -26.77
N ASN A 475 -31.77 2.57 -26.18
CA ASN A 475 -32.90 2.15 -25.35
C ASN A 475 -32.89 2.79 -23.95
N GLY A 476 -31.76 3.44 -23.55
CA GLY A 476 -31.63 3.97 -22.20
C GLY A 476 -31.25 2.95 -21.13
N ASP A 477 -30.92 1.70 -21.54
CA ASP A 477 -30.50 0.63 -20.62
C ASP A 477 -29.19 0.97 -19.91
N VAL A 478 -28.31 1.71 -20.57
CA VAL A 478 -27.03 2.18 -20.02
C VAL A 478 -26.74 3.64 -20.39
N SER A 479 -25.99 4.32 -19.54
CA SER A 479 -25.46 5.66 -19.82
C SER A 479 -24.21 5.59 -20.73
N GLN A 480 -23.79 6.73 -21.30
CA GLN A 480 -22.53 6.80 -22.05
C GLN A 480 -21.33 6.28 -21.24
N ARG A 481 -21.26 6.57 -19.93
CA ARG A 481 -20.24 6.03 -19.03
C ARG A 481 -20.37 4.52 -18.84
N GLY A 482 -21.60 4.02 -18.84
CA GLY A 482 -21.88 2.58 -18.80
C GLY A 482 -21.32 1.87 -20.04
N VAL A 483 -21.54 2.43 -21.23
CA VAL A 483 -20.97 1.91 -22.49
C VAL A 483 -19.43 1.82 -22.40
N ASP A 484 -18.78 2.84 -21.87
CA ASP A 484 -17.31 2.86 -21.71
C ASP A 484 -16.84 1.72 -20.80
N ARG A 485 -17.55 1.44 -19.72
CA ARG A 485 -17.22 0.33 -18.81
C ARG A 485 -17.50 -1.02 -19.41
N MET A 486 -18.64 -1.15 -20.07
CA MET A 486 -18.96 -2.38 -20.79
C MET A 486 -17.90 -2.71 -21.83
N LEU A 487 -17.36 -1.71 -22.55
CA LEU A 487 -16.29 -1.93 -23.50
C LEU A 487 -14.98 -2.36 -22.81
N LYS A 488 -14.66 -1.80 -21.63
CA LYS A 488 -13.52 -2.25 -20.81
C LYS A 488 -13.69 -3.68 -20.31
N LEU A 489 -14.90 -4.04 -19.86
CA LEU A 489 -15.25 -5.40 -19.45
C LEU A 489 -15.18 -6.37 -20.63
N ALA A 490 -15.75 -6.00 -21.78
CA ALA A 490 -15.72 -6.82 -22.98
C ALA A 490 -14.28 -7.13 -23.44
N TRP A 491 -13.37 -6.16 -23.36
CA TRP A 491 -11.94 -6.39 -23.59
C TRP A 491 -11.32 -7.38 -22.58
N THR A 492 -11.73 -7.30 -21.31
CA THR A 492 -11.25 -8.24 -20.30
C THR A 492 -11.75 -9.65 -20.54
N ILE A 493 -13.03 -9.80 -20.89
CA ILE A 493 -13.64 -11.09 -21.22
C ILE A 493 -13.01 -11.68 -22.49
N ALA A 494 -12.76 -10.84 -23.51
CA ALA A 494 -12.05 -11.26 -24.73
C ALA A 494 -10.62 -11.71 -24.41
N ASP A 495 -9.91 -11.03 -23.51
CA ASP A 495 -8.58 -11.45 -23.06
C ASP A 495 -8.61 -12.80 -22.33
N LEU A 496 -9.61 -13.05 -21.50
CA LEU A 496 -9.80 -14.35 -20.84
C LEU A 496 -10.09 -15.46 -21.86
N ALA A 497 -10.90 -15.16 -22.88
CA ALA A 497 -11.20 -16.08 -23.97
C ALA A 497 -10.04 -16.25 -24.98
N GLY A 498 -8.98 -15.40 -24.90
CA GLY A 498 -7.89 -15.40 -25.87
C GLY A 498 -8.24 -14.81 -27.24
N ALA A 499 -9.34 -14.06 -27.32
CA ALA A 499 -9.77 -13.39 -28.53
C ALA A 499 -8.94 -12.12 -28.81
N SER A 500 -8.72 -11.82 -30.08
CA SER A 500 -7.95 -10.64 -30.52
C SER A 500 -8.73 -9.33 -30.40
N ARG A 501 -10.08 -9.41 -30.43
CA ARG A 501 -11.01 -8.27 -30.37
C ARG A 501 -12.32 -8.72 -29.70
N PRO A 502 -12.99 -7.84 -28.91
CA PRO A 502 -14.29 -8.18 -28.35
C PRO A 502 -15.35 -8.34 -29.44
N GLY A 503 -16.10 -9.43 -29.36
CA GLY A 503 -17.27 -9.70 -30.20
C GLY A 503 -18.58 -9.58 -29.43
N LEU A 504 -19.69 -9.95 -30.09
CA LEU A 504 -21.05 -9.83 -29.59
C LEU A 504 -21.24 -10.49 -28.22
N ASP A 505 -20.77 -11.75 -28.06
CA ASP A 505 -20.91 -12.50 -26.80
C ASP A 505 -20.15 -11.86 -25.65
N HIS A 506 -18.98 -11.27 -25.93
CA HIS A 506 -18.19 -10.58 -24.89
C HIS A 506 -18.92 -9.31 -24.39
N VAL A 507 -19.61 -8.58 -25.29
CA VAL A 507 -20.41 -7.41 -24.92
C VAL A 507 -21.67 -7.81 -24.18
N ALA A 508 -22.34 -8.91 -24.59
CA ALA A 508 -23.50 -9.44 -23.89
C ALA A 508 -23.15 -9.85 -22.44
N GLN A 509 -22.07 -10.59 -22.24
CA GLN A 509 -21.58 -10.93 -20.89
C GLN A 509 -21.15 -9.68 -20.09
N ALA A 510 -20.55 -8.68 -20.74
CA ALA A 510 -20.22 -7.41 -20.08
C ALA A 510 -21.48 -6.68 -19.62
N PHE A 511 -22.57 -6.74 -20.37
CA PHE A 511 -23.87 -6.19 -19.97
C PHE A 511 -24.45 -6.92 -18.75
N GLU A 512 -24.41 -8.26 -18.73
CA GLU A 512 -24.85 -9.05 -17.57
C GLU A 512 -24.09 -8.69 -16.30
N LEU A 513 -22.78 -8.43 -16.40
CA LEU A 513 -21.95 -8.04 -15.26
C LEU A 513 -22.13 -6.57 -14.85
N HIS A 514 -22.46 -5.67 -15.78
CA HIS A 514 -22.57 -4.23 -15.51
C HIS A 514 -24.01 -3.77 -15.38
N GLY A 515 -24.88 -4.36 -16.18
CA GLY A 515 -26.24 -3.87 -16.40
C GLY A 515 -27.30 -4.38 -15.44
N ALA A 516 -26.98 -5.21 -14.43
CA ALA A 516 -27.92 -5.55 -13.39
C ALA A 516 -28.16 -4.31 -12.51
N PRO A 517 -29.19 -3.46 -12.80
CA PRO A 517 -29.54 -2.45 -11.83
C PRO A 517 -29.87 -3.18 -10.55
N VAL A 518 -29.34 -2.70 -9.43
CA VAL A 518 -29.88 -3.03 -8.12
C VAL A 518 -31.26 -2.37 -8.11
N GLU A 519 -32.21 -2.94 -8.85
CA GLU A 519 -33.61 -2.56 -8.74
C GLU A 519 -34.02 -2.84 -7.30
N VAL A 520 -34.13 -1.78 -6.55
CA VAL A 520 -34.99 -1.79 -5.38
C VAL A 520 -36.37 -2.01 -5.97
N ALA A 521 -36.83 -3.27 -6.04
CA ALA A 521 -38.18 -3.60 -6.45
C ALA A 521 -39.12 -2.66 -5.70
N ALA A 522 -39.86 -1.86 -6.49
CA ALA A 522 -40.74 -0.81 -6.03
C ALA A 522 -41.84 -1.34 -5.09
#